data_c08ae849a789f4b0c968005f7b9768e1
#
_entry.id   c08ae849a789f4b0c968005f7b9768e1
#
_cell.length_a   1.000
_cell.length_b   1.000
_cell.length_c   1.000
_cell.angle_alpha   90.00
_cell.angle_beta   90.00
_cell.angle_gamma   90.00
#
_symmetry.space_group_name_H-M   'P 1'
#
loop_
_entity.id
_entity.type
_entity.pdbx_description
1 polymer ?
#
loop_
_entity_poly.entity_id
_entity_poly.type
_entity_poly.pdbx_seq_one_letter_code
_entity_poly.pdbx_strand_id
1 'polypeptide(L)'
;TLADAKTSTFDETWTSAIKIGEDTGTQLMSVAFGNGKFVAIGDGYATTSENGISWSSLTRISYDSFYSIIYAKDKFIICGSNTVIYTSTDIITFEQRFAKPGTSSLISLLYDNGCIVALRKNGYYLLSSDGINWSEPAQIKDESGKVVTATLNGVCTMP
;
A
#
# COMPACT_ATOMS: atom_id res chain seq x y z
N THR A 1 -6.24 -12.38 -34.80
CA THR A 1 -7.00 -11.15 -35.14
C THR A 1 -7.42 -10.49 -33.86
N LEU A 2 -6.82 -9.31 -33.58
CA LEU A 2 -7.08 -8.39 -32.46
C LEU A 2 -8.46 -7.69 -32.65
N ALA A 3 -9.53 -8.42 -32.58
CA ALA A 3 -10.83 -7.83 -32.84
C ALA A 3 -11.89 -8.30 -31.83
N ASP A 4 -11.61 -8.28 -30.54
CA ASP A 4 -12.64 -8.38 -29.50
C ASP A 4 -12.16 -7.81 -28.14
N ALA A 5 -11.37 -6.74 -28.14
CA ALA A 5 -11.36 -5.85 -27.02
C ALA A 5 -12.74 -5.17 -27.01
N LYS A 6 -13.70 -5.73 -26.28
CA LYS A 6 -14.88 -4.98 -25.90
C LYS A 6 -14.39 -3.69 -25.28
N THR A 7 -14.56 -2.59 -25.98
CA THR A 7 -14.53 -1.27 -25.38
C THR A 7 -15.56 -1.31 -24.25
N SER A 8 -15.08 -1.46 -23.02
CA SER A 8 -15.91 -1.12 -21.88
C SER A 8 -16.31 0.33 -22.12
N THR A 9 -17.59 0.60 -22.26
CA THR A 9 -18.14 1.96 -22.26
C THR A 9 -17.96 2.48 -20.83
N PHE A 10 -16.72 2.74 -20.44
CA PHE A 10 -16.47 3.70 -19.39
C PHE A 10 -16.89 5.05 -19.99
N ASP A 11 -17.91 5.63 -19.39
CA ASP A 11 -18.22 7.03 -19.64
C ASP A 11 -16.92 7.81 -19.36
N GLU A 12 -16.29 8.32 -20.41
CA GLU A 12 -14.95 8.93 -20.35
C GLU A 12 -14.95 10.29 -19.60
N THR A 13 -16.05 10.62 -18.94
CA THR A 13 -16.17 11.82 -18.13
C THR A 13 -15.58 11.55 -16.73
N TRP A 14 -14.35 11.99 -16.55
CA TRP A 14 -13.79 12.11 -15.19
C TRP A 14 -14.68 13.08 -14.39
N THR A 15 -15.16 12.62 -13.24
CA THR A 15 -15.85 13.50 -12.29
C THR A 15 -14.88 14.57 -11.79
N SER A 16 -15.39 15.72 -11.42
CA SER A 16 -14.58 16.75 -10.75
C SER A 16 -13.88 16.15 -9.53
N ALA A 17 -12.65 16.58 -9.28
CA ALA A 17 -11.89 16.13 -8.11
C ALA A 17 -12.69 16.44 -6.83
N ILE A 18 -12.86 15.43 -5.99
CA ILE A 18 -13.53 15.54 -4.70
C ILE A 18 -12.45 15.61 -3.62
N LYS A 19 -12.52 16.64 -2.79
CA LYS A 19 -11.62 16.78 -1.65
C LYS A 19 -12.00 15.76 -0.58
N ILE A 20 -11.02 14.97 -0.15
CA ILE A 20 -11.19 14.01 0.94
C ILE A 20 -10.80 14.70 2.26
N GLY A 21 -11.72 14.74 3.21
CA GLY A 21 -11.51 15.31 4.54
C GLY A 21 -11.53 16.84 4.58
N GLU A 22 -11.38 17.39 5.78
CA GLU A 22 -11.16 18.82 5.99
C GLU A 22 -9.73 19.21 5.63
N ASP A 23 -9.45 20.51 5.47
CA ASP A 23 -8.15 21.03 5.07
C ASP A 23 -7.13 20.95 6.22
N THR A 24 -6.78 19.73 6.61
CA THR A 24 -5.85 19.44 7.72
C THR A 24 -4.39 19.46 7.27
N GLY A 25 -4.11 19.66 5.98
CA GLY A 25 -2.78 19.51 5.40
C GLY A 25 -2.29 18.04 5.31
N THR A 26 -3.13 17.07 5.67
CA THR A 26 -2.81 15.64 5.58
C THR A 26 -2.69 15.21 4.13
N GLN A 27 -1.57 14.61 3.77
CA GLN A 27 -1.36 14.03 2.44
C GLN A 27 -1.79 12.56 2.45
N LEU A 28 -2.72 12.20 1.56
CA LEU A 28 -3.07 10.81 1.28
C LEU A 28 -2.19 10.30 0.14
N MET A 29 -1.56 9.15 0.33
CA MET A 29 -0.50 8.63 -0.53
C MET A 29 -0.91 7.42 -1.33
N SER A 30 -1.87 6.63 -0.84
CA SER A 30 -2.25 5.36 -1.46
C SER A 30 -3.67 4.99 -1.10
N VAL A 31 -4.33 4.24 -1.97
CA VAL A 31 -5.69 3.73 -1.80
C VAL A 31 -5.77 2.27 -2.22
N ALA A 32 -6.53 1.48 -1.49
CA ALA A 32 -6.89 0.11 -1.85
C ALA A 32 -8.39 -0.12 -1.70
N PHE A 33 -8.92 -1.08 -2.45
CA PHE A 33 -10.28 -1.57 -2.30
C PHE A 33 -10.24 -3.01 -1.76
N GLY A 34 -11.04 -3.28 -0.77
CA GLY A 34 -11.18 -4.60 -0.17
C GLY A 34 -12.33 -4.63 0.82
N ASN A 35 -12.90 -5.81 1.05
CA ASN A 35 -14.02 -5.99 1.97
C ASN A 35 -15.17 -4.96 1.77
N GLY A 36 -15.48 -4.64 0.48
CA GLY A 36 -16.54 -3.72 0.11
C GLY A 36 -16.26 -2.24 0.35
N LYS A 37 -15.02 -1.85 0.69
CA LYS A 37 -14.66 -0.46 0.99
C LYS A 37 -13.36 -0.04 0.32
N PHE A 38 -13.30 1.22 -0.07
CA PHE A 38 -12.04 1.92 -0.35
C PHE A 38 -11.42 2.38 0.96
N VAL A 39 -10.11 2.24 1.09
CA VAL A 39 -9.33 2.74 2.22
C VAL A 39 -8.18 3.55 1.66
N ALA A 40 -8.12 4.84 1.97
CA ALA A 40 -7.01 5.73 1.63
C ALA A 40 -6.17 6.02 2.87
N ILE A 41 -4.84 6.04 2.70
CA ILE A 41 -3.88 6.23 3.80
C ILE A 41 -2.83 7.28 3.46
N GLY A 42 -2.24 7.89 4.48
CA GLY A 42 -1.11 8.83 4.39
C GLY A 42 -0.87 9.53 5.72
N ASP A 43 0.29 10.10 5.95
CA ASP A 43 0.67 10.91 7.14
C ASP A 43 0.17 10.38 8.49
N GLY A 44 0.12 9.07 8.64
CA GLY A 44 -0.35 8.42 9.88
C GLY A 44 -1.86 8.31 10.01
N TYR A 45 -2.63 8.62 8.98
CA TYR A 45 -4.09 8.57 8.96
C TYR A 45 -4.63 7.58 7.94
N ALA A 46 -5.89 7.18 8.16
CA ALA A 46 -6.74 6.49 7.19
C ALA A 46 -8.12 7.16 7.09
N THR A 47 -8.74 6.99 5.94
CA THR A 47 -10.16 7.32 5.69
C THR A 47 -10.77 6.24 4.81
N THR A 48 -12.09 6.09 4.85
CA THR A 48 -12.80 5.03 4.14
C THR A 48 -13.95 5.57 3.32
N SER A 49 -14.30 4.84 2.26
CA SER A 49 -15.48 5.12 1.44
C SER A 49 -16.08 3.82 0.91
N GLU A 50 -17.40 3.75 0.81
CA GLU A 50 -18.11 2.64 0.17
C GLU A 50 -18.30 2.86 -1.34
N ASN A 51 -18.26 4.10 -1.79
CA ASN A 51 -18.58 4.47 -3.18
C ASN A 51 -17.47 5.27 -3.90
N GLY A 52 -16.35 5.56 -3.21
CA GLY A 52 -15.26 6.38 -3.74
C GLY A 52 -15.58 7.90 -3.80
N ILE A 53 -16.78 8.31 -3.42
CA ILE A 53 -17.25 9.69 -3.49
C ILE A 53 -17.34 10.32 -2.10
N SER A 54 -18.06 9.67 -1.19
CA SER A 54 -18.22 10.12 0.19
C SER A 54 -17.22 9.40 1.09
N TRP A 55 -16.36 10.16 1.77
CA TRP A 55 -15.31 9.64 2.62
C TRP A 55 -15.56 9.95 4.10
N SER A 56 -15.18 9.03 4.97
CA SER A 56 -15.27 9.25 6.42
C SER A 56 -14.28 10.33 6.88
N SER A 57 -14.44 10.78 8.12
CA SER A 57 -13.42 11.60 8.77
C SER A 57 -12.10 10.84 8.86
N LEU A 58 -10.98 11.57 8.84
CA LEU A 58 -9.65 11.01 9.01
C LEU A 58 -9.48 10.39 10.40
N THR A 59 -9.05 9.15 10.47
CA THR A 59 -8.73 8.45 11.71
C THR A 59 -7.22 8.29 11.81
N ARG A 60 -6.62 8.72 12.92
CA ARG A 60 -5.18 8.54 13.14
C ARG A 60 -4.87 7.08 13.51
N ILE A 61 -3.95 6.48 12.78
CA ILE A 61 -3.41 5.12 13.03
C ILE A 61 -2.15 5.20 13.89
N SER A 62 -1.19 6.03 13.49
CA SER A 62 0.09 6.22 14.19
C SER A 62 0.71 7.58 13.86
N TYR A 63 1.93 7.82 14.31
CA TYR A 63 2.75 8.98 13.93
C TYR A 63 3.70 8.67 12.75
N ASP A 64 3.64 7.47 12.19
CA ASP A 64 4.41 7.11 11.00
C ASP A 64 3.71 7.60 9.74
N SER A 65 4.48 7.99 8.72
CA SER A 65 3.93 8.27 7.41
C SER A 65 3.74 6.97 6.64
N PHE A 66 2.56 6.78 6.04
CA PHE A 66 2.21 5.60 5.26
C PHE A 66 2.31 5.89 3.76
N TYR A 67 2.89 4.95 3.01
CA TYR A 67 3.17 5.13 1.58
C TYR A 67 2.44 4.15 0.67
N SER A 68 2.10 2.97 1.16
CA SER A 68 1.41 1.96 0.34
C SER A 68 0.44 1.15 1.17
N ILE A 69 -0.70 0.82 0.56
CA ILE A 69 -1.73 -0.07 1.11
C ILE A 69 -2.16 -1.07 0.05
N ILE A 70 -2.37 -2.30 0.46
CA ILE A 70 -3.01 -3.36 -0.34
C ILE A 70 -4.09 -4.05 0.49
N TYR A 71 -5.03 -4.72 -0.19
CA TYR A 71 -5.92 -5.70 0.43
C TYR A 71 -5.53 -7.10 -0.03
N ALA A 72 -5.10 -7.92 0.90
CA ALA A 72 -4.67 -9.30 0.65
C ALA A 72 -4.89 -10.16 1.89
N LYS A 73 -5.17 -11.45 1.70
CA LYS A 73 -5.38 -12.39 2.82
C LYS A 73 -6.43 -11.89 3.82
N ASP A 74 -7.54 -11.36 3.30
CA ASP A 74 -8.70 -10.84 4.05
C ASP A 74 -8.37 -9.72 5.05
N LYS A 75 -7.32 -8.93 4.76
CA LYS A 75 -6.94 -7.77 5.56
C LYS A 75 -6.32 -6.66 4.72
N PHE A 76 -6.41 -5.44 5.19
CA PHE A 76 -5.60 -4.33 4.71
C PHE A 76 -4.21 -4.42 5.31
N ILE A 77 -3.20 -4.23 4.48
CA ILE A 77 -1.79 -4.23 4.85
C ILE A 77 -1.22 -2.88 4.42
N ILE A 78 -0.61 -2.18 5.36
CA ILE A 78 -0.09 -0.83 5.18
C ILE A 78 1.40 -0.84 5.49
N CYS A 79 2.20 -0.13 4.69
CA CYS A 79 3.61 0.07 5.00
C CYS A 79 4.01 1.55 4.94
N GLY A 80 5.12 1.89 5.61
CA GLY A 80 5.52 3.28 5.71
C GLY A 80 6.95 3.54 6.20
N SER A 81 7.13 4.71 6.82
CA SER A 81 8.39 5.16 7.42
C SER A 81 8.89 4.16 8.46
N ASN A 82 10.18 4.24 8.81
CA ASN A 82 10.80 3.36 9.83
C ASN A 82 10.63 1.85 9.56
N THR A 83 10.41 1.45 8.31
CA THR A 83 10.10 0.07 7.93
C THR A 83 8.91 -0.51 8.71
N VAL A 84 7.87 0.29 8.97
CA VAL A 84 6.67 -0.19 9.67
C VAL A 84 5.72 -0.92 8.72
N ILE A 85 5.07 -1.95 9.26
CA ILE A 85 3.95 -2.63 8.63
C ILE A 85 2.83 -2.76 9.65
N TYR A 86 1.63 -2.36 9.24
CA TYR A 86 0.39 -2.52 10.00
C TYR A 86 -0.61 -3.35 9.23
N THR A 87 -1.49 -4.04 9.94
CA THR A 87 -2.63 -4.76 9.37
C THR A 87 -3.92 -4.41 10.08
N SER A 88 -5.03 -4.46 9.34
CA SER A 88 -6.37 -4.32 9.88
C SER A 88 -7.36 -5.16 9.08
N THR A 89 -8.32 -5.77 9.76
CA THR A 89 -9.46 -6.48 9.16
C THR A 89 -10.74 -5.65 9.20
N ASP A 90 -10.83 -4.69 10.12
CA ASP A 90 -12.02 -3.88 10.41
C ASP A 90 -11.88 -2.39 10.06
N ILE A 91 -10.65 -1.94 9.76
CA ILE A 91 -10.27 -0.56 9.46
C ILE A 91 -10.45 0.39 10.68
N ILE A 92 -10.64 -0.17 11.83
CA ILE A 92 -10.78 0.54 13.11
C ILE A 92 -9.54 0.26 13.97
N THR A 93 -9.18 -1.01 14.07
CA THR A 93 -8.04 -1.47 14.84
C THR A 93 -6.89 -1.82 13.89
N PHE A 94 -5.75 -1.17 14.06
CA PHE A 94 -4.54 -1.42 13.30
C PHE A 94 -3.47 -2.05 14.20
N GLU A 95 -2.99 -3.22 13.82
CA GLU A 95 -1.96 -3.93 14.57
C GLU A 95 -0.62 -3.81 13.86
N GLN A 96 0.40 -3.36 14.60
CA GLN A 96 1.76 -3.29 14.08
C GLN A 96 2.35 -4.70 13.99
N ARG A 97 2.76 -5.11 12.80
CA ARG A 97 3.33 -6.44 12.51
C ARG A 97 4.84 -6.43 12.39
N PHE A 98 5.39 -5.31 11.95
CA PHE A 98 6.83 -5.14 11.79
C PHE A 98 7.22 -3.68 12.02
N ALA A 99 8.39 -3.46 12.61
CA ALA A 99 9.01 -2.15 12.71
C ALA A 99 10.53 -2.29 12.83
N LYS A 100 11.26 -1.38 12.18
CA LYS A 100 12.72 -1.27 12.31
C LYS A 100 13.10 0.21 12.33
N PRO A 101 12.98 0.89 13.50
CA PRO A 101 13.24 2.31 13.64
C PRO A 101 14.64 2.71 13.16
N GLY A 102 14.77 3.93 12.65
CA GLY A 102 16.05 4.45 12.15
C GLY A 102 16.50 3.84 10.81
N THR A 103 15.62 3.11 10.12
CA THR A 103 15.90 2.52 8.81
C THR A 103 15.10 3.20 7.70
N SER A 104 15.44 2.88 6.44
CA SER A 104 14.75 3.41 5.26
C SER A 104 13.29 2.97 5.21
N SER A 105 12.43 3.80 4.63
CA SER A 105 10.99 3.54 4.50
C SER A 105 10.67 2.37 3.57
N LEU A 106 9.59 1.65 3.89
CA LEU A 106 8.87 0.80 2.95
C LEU A 106 7.97 1.70 2.09
N ILE A 107 8.09 1.56 0.77
CA ILE A 107 7.44 2.47 -0.19
C ILE A 107 6.39 1.80 -1.06
N SER A 108 6.40 0.49 -1.15
CA SER A 108 5.48 -0.25 -2.00
C SER A 108 5.19 -1.63 -1.42
N LEU A 109 3.95 -2.04 -1.55
CA LEU A 109 3.46 -3.39 -1.26
C LEU A 109 2.93 -4.03 -2.54
N LEU A 110 3.16 -5.32 -2.69
CA LEU A 110 2.64 -6.15 -3.76
C LEU A 110 2.16 -7.48 -3.20
N TYR A 111 1.04 -7.97 -3.71
CA TYR A 111 0.59 -9.34 -3.48
C TYR A 111 0.49 -10.08 -4.80
N ASP A 112 1.22 -11.19 -4.92
CA ASP A 112 1.18 -12.06 -6.07
C ASP A 112 1.50 -13.52 -5.68
N ASN A 113 0.81 -14.46 -6.32
CA ASN A 113 1.02 -15.91 -6.16
C ASN A 113 1.17 -16.38 -4.70
N GLY A 114 0.35 -15.81 -3.80
CA GLY A 114 0.37 -16.18 -2.38
C GLY A 114 1.44 -15.51 -1.54
N CYS A 115 2.32 -14.71 -2.15
CA CYS A 115 3.39 -13.98 -1.50
C CYS A 115 3.11 -12.48 -1.45
N ILE A 116 3.39 -11.84 -0.33
CA ILE A 116 3.33 -10.40 -0.15
C ILE A 116 4.77 -9.90 -0.09
N VAL A 117 5.07 -8.91 -0.93
CA VAL A 117 6.39 -8.26 -1.00
C VAL A 117 6.25 -6.83 -0.48
N ALA A 118 7.10 -6.45 0.47
CA ALA A 118 7.26 -5.07 0.91
C ALA A 118 8.62 -4.54 0.48
N LEU A 119 8.64 -3.49 -0.35
CA LEU A 119 9.84 -2.92 -0.93
C LEU A 119 10.33 -1.71 -0.13
N ARG A 120 11.61 -1.72 0.24
CA ARG A 120 12.29 -0.55 0.82
C ARG A 120 12.96 0.28 -0.25
N LYS A 121 12.96 1.60 -0.04
CA LYS A 121 13.53 2.59 -0.96
C LYS A 121 15.00 2.32 -1.32
N ASN A 122 15.76 1.72 -0.44
CA ASN A 122 17.21 1.49 -0.61
C ASN A 122 17.57 0.08 -1.11
N GLY A 123 16.68 -0.58 -1.86
CA GLY A 123 16.96 -1.87 -2.49
C GLY A 123 16.88 -3.09 -1.57
N TYR A 124 16.12 -2.98 -0.46
CA TYR A 124 15.78 -4.12 0.37
C TYR A 124 14.30 -4.49 0.19
N TYR A 125 13.98 -5.72 0.48
CA TYR A 125 12.60 -6.22 0.50
C TYR A 125 12.36 -7.13 1.69
N LEU A 126 11.10 -7.27 2.08
CA LEU A 126 10.59 -8.22 3.06
C LEU A 126 9.52 -9.06 2.38
N LEU A 127 9.38 -10.30 2.82
CA LEU A 127 8.39 -11.25 2.33
C LEU A 127 7.47 -11.70 3.45
N SER A 128 6.21 -11.96 3.09
CA SER A 128 5.22 -12.58 3.96
C SER A 128 4.26 -13.45 3.15
N SER A 129 3.80 -14.56 3.70
CA SER A 129 2.77 -15.42 3.12
C SER A 129 1.37 -15.15 3.70
N ASP A 130 1.30 -14.46 4.84
CA ASP A 130 0.08 -14.26 5.62
C ASP A 130 -0.22 -12.80 5.97
N GLY A 131 0.74 -11.87 5.72
CA GLY A 131 0.68 -10.47 6.07
C GLY A 131 0.92 -10.18 7.55
N ILE A 132 1.18 -11.21 8.36
CA ILE A 132 1.39 -11.12 9.82
C ILE A 132 2.86 -11.34 10.16
N ASN A 133 3.42 -12.42 9.64
CA ASN A 133 4.80 -12.81 9.85
C ASN A 133 5.65 -12.35 8.66
N TRP A 134 6.71 -11.59 8.94
CA TRP A 134 7.56 -11.00 7.93
C TRP A 134 9.01 -11.49 8.06
N SER A 135 9.66 -11.69 6.92
CA SER A 135 11.09 -12.01 6.90
C SER A 135 11.93 -10.83 7.40
N GLU A 136 13.17 -11.10 7.79
CA GLU A 136 14.17 -10.04 7.87
C GLU A 136 14.39 -9.39 6.48
N PRO A 137 14.75 -8.09 6.43
CA PRO A 137 15.03 -7.42 5.18
C PRO A 137 16.19 -8.07 4.43
N ALA A 138 15.96 -8.47 3.17
CA ALA A 138 16.97 -9.00 2.26
C ALA A 138 17.29 -7.99 1.16
N GLN A 139 18.52 -7.98 0.65
CA GLN A 139 18.94 -7.11 -0.44
C GLN A 139 18.52 -7.69 -1.79
N ILE A 140 18.03 -6.82 -2.67
CA ILE A 140 17.79 -7.16 -4.07
C ILE A 140 19.14 -7.32 -4.77
N LYS A 141 19.31 -8.41 -5.50
CA LYS A 141 20.48 -8.70 -6.32
C LYS A 141 20.07 -8.90 -7.76
N ASP A 142 20.94 -8.52 -8.68
CA ASP A 142 20.77 -8.84 -10.09
C ASP A 142 21.11 -10.31 -10.38
N GLU A 143 20.97 -10.75 -11.64
CA GLU A 143 21.24 -12.11 -12.09
C GLU A 143 22.70 -12.55 -11.86
N SER A 144 23.63 -11.60 -11.77
CA SER A 144 25.03 -11.84 -11.44
C SER A 144 25.31 -11.97 -9.94
N GLY A 145 24.29 -11.74 -9.09
CA GLY A 145 24.40 -11.73 -7.64
C GLY A 145 24.90 -10.40 -7.06
N LYS A 146 25.05 -9.35 -7.89
CA LYS A 146 25.48 -8.03 -7.46
C LYS A 146 24.31 -7.29 -6.83
N VAL A 147 24.55 -6.63 -5.71
CA VAL A 147 23.54 -5.83 -5.00
C VAL A 147 23.06 -4.65 -5.84
N VAL A 148 21.74 -4.49 -5.94
CA VAL A 148 21.11 -3.33 -6.55
C VAL A 148 21.15 -2.17 -5.54
N THR A 149 21.90 -1.11 -5.88
CA THR A 149 22.06 0.09 -5.04
C THR A 149 21.17 1.27 -5.47
N ALA A 150 20.36 1.09 -6.51
CA ALA A 150 19.46 2.12 -7.02
C ALA A 150 18.36 2.47 -6.01
N THR A 151 17.89 3.72 -6.04
CA THR A 151 16.65 4.11 -5.37
C THR A 151 15.47 3.50 -6.11
N LEU A 152 14.69 2.68 -5.44
CA LEU A 152 13.50 2.04 -5.99
C LEU A 152 12.26 2.86 -5.61
N ASN A 153 11.27 2.92 -6.49
CA ASN A 153 10.05 3.70 -6.30
C ASN A 153 8.76 2.86 -6.28
N GLY A 154 8.84 1.61 -6.66
CA GLY A 154 7.68 0.71 -6.66
C GLY A 154 8.01 -0.69 -7.12
N VAL A 155 7.05 -1.59 -7.00
CA VAL A 155 7.09 -2.97 -7.46
C VAL A 155 5.77 -3.29 -8.18
N CYS A 156 5.85 -4.09 -9.23
CA CYS A 156 4.69 -4.60 -9.96
C CYS A 156 4.88 -6.07 -10.31
N THR A 157 3.79 -6.77 -10.61
CA THR A 157 3.81 -8.08 -11.23
C THR A 157 3.96 -7.94 -12.74
N MET A 158 4.57 -8.93 -13.36
CA MET A 158 4.44 -9.14 -14.80
C MET A 158 3.26 -10.09 -15.06
N PRO A 159 2.47 -9.84 -16.12
CA PRO A 159 1.37 -10.71 -16.50
C PRO A 159 1.84 -12.09 -16.96
#